data_b19b1a01d4a379f72fb0a45993f9fc07
#
_entry.id   b19b1a01d4a379f72fb0a45993f9fc07
#
_cell.length_a   1.000
_cell.length_b   1.000
_cell.length_c   1.000
_cell.angle_alpha   90.00
_cell.angle_beta   90.00
_cell.angle_gamma   90.00
#
_symmetry.space_group_name_H-M   'P 1'
#
loop_
_entity.id
_entity.type
_entity.pdbx_description
1 polymer ?
#
loop_
_entity_poly.entity_id
_entity_poly.type
_entity_poly.pdbx_seq_one_letter_code
_entity_poly.pdbx_strand_id
1 'polypeptide(L)'
;TVFFSWLLRGPLDPWRASIESSPWVAGILGVLTAAFLGWTSGIFISVNRFHQFRLDLIGNKLHRKHGLLTLAEGTIPLKRVQSLIIRTNPLMKRFDWFRLELQTLGIDLKESGFQVAVPFAHRHEIDAVLELIGGMSIPDQFESVSRITIRRFALRMSIVAAIILLPFHIWVADMTWGLALLPLILALSIARYRNMGFALTETGFVVRKGIFRKHMWLIPTEKMQAFSMDGNYFQRRLGVQNVYFDT
;
A
#
# COMPACT_ATOMS: atom_id res chain seq x y z
N THR A 1 -11.17 28.54 39.19
CA THR A 1 -10.90 27.27 39.90
C THR A 1 -12.15 26.38 40.02
N VAL A 2 -13.36 26.92 40.16
CA VAL A 2 -14.63 26.14 40.31
C VAL A 2 -15.00 25.38 39.02
N PHE A 3 -14.82 25.95 37.85
CA PHE A 3 -15.10 25.31 36.57
C PHE A 3 -14.24 24.07 36.31
N PHE A 4 -12.96 24.15 36.68
CA PHE A 4 -12.03 23.02 36.54
C PHE A 4 -12.32 21.88 37.50
N SER A 5 -12.77 22.22 38.74
CA SER A 5 -13.19 21.19 39.71
C SER A 5 -14.51 20.53 39.33
N TRP A 6 -15.43 21.22 38.65
CA TRP A 6 -16.66 20.63 38.10
C TRP A 6 -16.37 19.69 36.93
N LEU A 7 -15.47 20.07 36.04
CA LEU A 7 -15.04 19.22 34.91
C LEU A 7 -14.36 17.93 35.39
N LEU A 8 -13.67 18.00 36.54
CA LEU A 8 -12.98 16.85 37.11
C LEU A 8 -13.85 15.98 38.04
N ARG A 9 -14.98 16.52 38.56
CA ARG A 9 -15.84 15.82 39.56
C ARG A 9 -17.24 15.46 39.04
N GLY A 10 -17.64 15.88 37.85
CA GLY A 10 -19.03 15.72 37.43
C GLY A 10 -19.28 14.40 36.66
N PRO A 11 -19.23 14.39 35.33
CA PRO A 11 -19.70 13.23 34.55
C PRO A 11 -18.77 12.03 34.56
N LEU A 12 -17.53 12.17 35.09
CA LEU A 12 -16.52 11.11 35.05
C LEU A 12 -16.44 10.27 36.36
N ASP A 13 -17.15 10.65 37.42
CA ASP A 13 -17.11 9.92 38.69
C ASP A 13 -17.62 8.47 38.60
N PRO A 14 -18.68 8.14 37.83
CA PRO A 14 -19.10 6.75 37.65
C PRO A 14 -18.03 5.92 36.92
N TRP A 15 -17.30 6.54 36.02
CA TRP A 15 -16.24 5.88 35.24
C TRP A 15 -14.94 5.71 36.04
N ARG A 16 -14.65 6.61 36.99
CA ARG A 16 -13.49 6.50 37.89
C ARG A 16 -13.52 5.25 38.74
N ALA A 17 -14.68 4.98 39.38
CA ALA A 17 -14.82 3.78 40.18
C ALA A 17 -14.65 2.50 39.34
N SER A 18 -15.13 2.50 38.10
CA SER A 18 -14.94 1.39 37.17
C SER A 18 -13.49 1.26 36.66
N ILE A 19 -12.80 2.38 36.46
CA ILE A 19 -11.39 2.42 36.05
C ILE A 19 -10.49 1.91 37.17
N GLU A 20 -10.73 2.33 38.41
CA GLU A 20 -9.95 1.91 39.60
C GLU A 20 -10.17 0.42 39.89
N SER A 21 -11.39 -0.10 39.70
CA SER A 21 -11.71 -1.51 39.93
C SER A 21 -11.19 -2.46 38.83
N SER A 22 -10.93 -1.94 37.62
CA SER A 22 -10.53 -2.77 36.48
C SER A 22 -9.61 -2.01 35.50
N PRO A 23 -8.32 -1.89 35.82
CA PRO A 23 -7.34 -1.12 35.01
C PRO A 23 -7.25 -1.61 33.55
N TRP A 24 -7.55 -2.91 33.31
CA TRP A 24 -7.60 -3.47 31.96
C TRP A 24 -8.75 -2.90 31.11
N VAL A 25 -9.91 -2.67 31.72
CA VAL A 25 -11.07 -2.06 31.05
C VAL A 25 -10.75 -0.62 30.65
N ALA A 26 -10.12 0.12 31.56
CA ALA A 26 -9.64 1.47 31.25
C ALA A 26 -8.63 1.50 30.11
N GLY A 27 -7.69 0.57 30.10
CA GLY A 27 -6.71 0.41 29.01
C GLY A 27 -7.39 0.15 27.66
N ILE A 28 -8.33 -0.80 27.62
CA ILE A 28 -9.09 -1.14 26.40
C ILE A 28 -9.90 0.06 25.92
N LEU A 29 -10.64 0.73 26.82
CA LEU A 29 -11.44 1.91 26.46
C LEU A 29 -10.54 3.06 25.96
N GLY A 30 -9.40 3.28 26.59
CA GLY A 30 -8.42 4.26 26.14
C GLY A 30 -7.92 3.99 24.74
N VAL A 31 -7.56 2.73 24.44
CA VAL A 31 -7.13 2.31 23.09
C VAL A 31 -8.25 2.47 22.07
N LEU A 32 -9.46 2.05 22.40
CA LEU A 32 -10.63 2.18 21.51
C LEU A 32 -10.95 3.65 21.21
N THR A 33 -10.92 4.50 22.23
CA THR A 33 -11.14 5.95 22.08
C THR A 33 -10.05 6.58 21.21
N ALA A 34 -8.78 6.27 21.47
CA ALA A 34 -7.67 6.76 20.66
C ALA A 34 -7.76 6.27 19.19
N ALA A 35 -8.14 5.00 19.00
CA ALA A 35 -8.36 4.44 17.67
C ALA A 35 -9.53 5.14 16.94
N PHE A 36 -10.63 5.39 17.63
CA PHE A 36 -11.78 6.10 17.08
C PHE A 36 -11.44 7.55 16.70
N LEU A 37 -10.76 8.29 17.57
CA LEU A 37 -10.31 9.65 17.31
C LEU A 37 -9.29 9.70 16.16
N GLY A 38 -8.37 8.75 16.11
CA GLY A 38 -7.43 8.62 15.01
C GLY A 38 -8.11 8.31 13.68
N TRP A 39 -9.11 7.46 13.70
CA TRP A 39 -9.87 7.10 12.50
C TRP A 39 -10.73 8.27 11.98
N THR A 40 -11.47 8.94 12.85
CA THR A 40 -12.28 10.12 12.50
C THR A 40 -11.42 11.27 12.00
N SER A 41 -10.28 11.53 12.66
CA SER A 41 -9.30 12.53 12.20
C SER A 41 -8.75 12.18 10.81
N GLY A 42 -8.43 10.90 10.57
CA GLY A 42 -7.97 10.43 9.27
C GLY A 42 -9.00 10.62 8.15
N ILE A 43 -10.29 10.36 8.43
CA ILE A 43 -11.37 10.63 7.48
C ILE A 43 -11.46 12.12 7.19
N PHE A 44 -11.47 12.96 8.24
CA PHE A 44 -11.57 14.40 8.08
C PHE A 44 -10.41 14.98 7.23
N ILE A 45 -9.18 14.56 7.52
CA ILE A 45 -7.99 14.97 6.75
C ILE A 45 -8.10 14.51 5.29
N SER A 46 -8.58 13.27 5.06
CA SER A 46 -8.73 12.72 3.71
C SER A 46 -9.80 13.46 2.91
N VAL A 47 -10.96 13.73 3.52
CA VAL A 47 -12.03 14.51 2.88
C VAL A 47 -11.55 15.92 2.57
N ASN A 48 -10.91 16.59 3.54
CA ASN A 48 -10.37 17.94 3.32
C ASN A 48 -9.34 17.97 2.18
N ARG A 49 -8.46 16.98 2.13
CA ARG A 49 -7.38 16.92 1.13
C ARG A 49 -7.89 16.62 -0.28
N PHE A 50 -8.85 15.70 -0.43
CA PHE A 50 -9.29 15.22 -1.73
C PHE A 50 -10.65 15.75 -2.18
N HIS A 51 -11.18 16.73 -1.48
CA HIS A 51 -12.45 17.36 -1.84
C HIS A 51 -12.40 17.96 -3.25
N GLN A 52 -13.46 17.74 -4.03
CA GLN A 52 -13.60 18.21 -5.41
C GLN A 52 -12.37 17.95 -6.29
N PHE A 53 -11.80 16.76 -6.16
CA PHE A 53 -10.65 16.37 -6.97
C PHE A 53 -11.01 16.41 -8.46
N ARG A 54 -10.20 17.13 -9.24
CA ARG A 54 -10.28 17.21 -10.70
C ARG A 54 -8.91 16.97 -11.31
N LEU A 55 -8.90 16.24 -12.41
CA LEU A 55 -7.72 16.01 -13.23
C LEU A 55 -8.07 16.33 -14.68
N ASP A 56 -7.48 17.37 -15.21
CA ASP A 56 -7.72 17.85 -16.56
C ASP A 56 -6.45 17.72 -17.40
N LEU A 57 -6.61 17.31 -18.66
CA LEU A 57 -5.51 17.33 -19.62
C LEU A 57 -5.54 18.66 -20.40
N ILE A 58 -4.55 19.52 -20.16
CA ILE A 58 -4.40 20.79 -20.85
C ILE A 58 -3.14 20.73 -21.71
N GLY A 59 -3.31 20.60 -23.01
CA GLY A 59 -2.22 20.33 -23.94
C GLY A 59 -1.53 19.02 -23.61
N ASN A 60 -0.24 19.07 -23.25
CA ASN A 60 0.57 17.89 -22.90
C ASN A 60 0.92 17.84 -21.39
N LYS A 61 0.02 18.37 -20.54
CA LYS A 61 0.20 18.47 -19.08
C LYS A 61 -1.08 18.05 -18.38
N LEU A 62 -0.93 17.21 -17.35
CA LEU A 62 -2.00 16.87 -16.43
C LEU A 62 -2.09 17.98 -15.37
N HIS A 63 -3.22 18.65 -15.31
CA HIS A 63 -3.51 19.67 -14.32
C HIS A 63 -4.41 19.08 -13.25
N ARG A 64 -3.91 19.09 -12.02
CA ARG A 64 -4.58 18.53 -10.84
C ARG A 64 -5.01 19.65 -9.92
N LYS A 65 -6.28 19.61 -9.47
CA LYS A 65 -6.85 20.55 -8.51
C LYS A 65 -7.67 19.81 -7.46
N HIS A 66 -7.42 20.09 -6.18
CA HIS A 66 -8.15 19.44 -5.08
C HIS A 66 -8.01 20.25 -3.78
N GLY A 67 -8.91 20.01 -2.83
CA GLY A 67 -8.87 20.55 -1.47
C GLY A 67 -10.11 21.34 -1.08
N LEU A 68 -10.49 21.25 0.19
CA LEU A 68 -11.63 21.95 0.77
C LEU A 68 -11.20 23.25 1.44
N LEU A 69 -10.35 23.16 2.47
CA LEU A 69 -9.86 24.33 3.22
C LEU A 69 -8.59 24.90 2.58
N THR A 70 -7.77 24.07 1.99
CA THR A 70 -6.56 24.48 1.30
C THR A 70 -6.59 23.94 -0.11
N LEU A 71 -6.75 24.83 -1.07
CA LEU A 71 -6.73 24.49 -2.48
C LEU A 71 -5.30 24.16 -2.90
N ALA A 72 -5.08 22.94 -3.38
CA ALA A 72 -3.82 22.51 -3.95
C ALA A 72 -3.99 22.33 -5.46
N GLU A 73 -3.15 23.03 -6.21
CA GLU A 73 -3.06 22.89 -7.67
C GLU A 73 -1.67 22.43 -8.05
N GLY A 74 -1.60 21.54 -9.03
CA GLY A 74 -0.34 21.03 -9.52
C GLY A 74 -0.42 20.62 -10.98
N THR A 75 0.67 20.81 -11.70
CA THR A 75 0.75 20.47 -13.12
C THR A 75 1.87 19.47 -13.34
N ILE A 76 1.55 18.36 -13.98
CA ILE A 76 2.49 17.26 -14.26
C ILE A 76 2.65 17.18 -15.78
N PRO A 77 3.81 17.54 -16.34
CA PRO A 77 4.07 17.35 -17.77
C PRO A 77 4.15 15.85 -18.10
N LEU A 78 3.40 15.37 -19.11
CA LEU A 78 3.39 13.95 -19.51
C LEU A 78 4.79 13.44 -19.87
N LYS A 79 5.63 14.30 -20.45
CA LYS A 79 7.02 13.95 -20.78
C LYS A 79 7.88 13.54 -19.58
N ARG A 80 7.55 14.02 -18.37
CA ARG A 80 8.27 13.72 -17.14
C ARG A 80 7.78 12.44 -16.44
N VAL A 81 6.66 11.88 -16.86
CA VAL A 81 6.13 10.64 -16.31
C VAL A 81 7.01 9.48 -16.77
N GLN A 82 7.56 8.74 -15.81
CA GLN A 82 8.43 7.59 -16.03
C GLN A 82 7.68 6.27 -15.89
N SER A 83 6.87 6.17 -14.86
CA SER A 83 6.05 4.98 -14.63
C SER A 83 4.73 5.35 -13.95
N LEU A 84 3.77 4.46 -14.07
CA LEU A 84 2.48 4.57 -13.44
C LEU A 84 2.32 3.44 -12.43
N ILE A 85 1.68 3.75 -11.30
CA ILE A 85 1.42 2.76 -10.26
C ILE A 85 -0.06 2.78 -9.93
N ILE A 86 -0.73 1.67 -10.20
CA ILE A 86 -2.11 1.47 -9.78
C ILE A 86 -2.09 0.71 -8.46
N ARG A 87 -2.72 1.29 -7.46
CA ARG A 87 -2.85 0.69 -6.13
C ARG A 87 -4.29 0.41 -5.79
N THR A 88 -4.51 -0.74 -5.20
CA THR A 88 -5.81 -1.11 -4.62
C THR A 88 -5.60 -1.98 -3.39
N ASN A 89 -6.60 -2.02 -2.54
CA ASN A 89 -6.67 -2.93 -1.39
C ASN A 89 -8.00 -3.71 -1.43
N PRO A 90 -8.22 -4.74 -0.59
CA PRO A 90 -9.43 -5.54 -0.65
C PRO A 90 -10.71 -4.71 -0.48
N LEU A 91 -10.69 -3.69 0.37
CA LEU A 91 -11.82 -2.80 0.58
C LEU A 91 -12.09 -1.93 -0.65
N MET A 92 -11.07 -1.27 -1.19
CA MET A 92 -11.18 -0.49 -2.42
C MET A 92 -11.65 -1.36 -3.59
N LYS A 93 -11.11 -2.58 -3.71
CA LYS A 93 -11.50 -3.51 -4.77
C LYS A 93 -12.98 -3.92 -4.67
N ARG A 94 -13.54 -4.01 -3.45
CA ARG A 94 -14.97 -4.32 -3.24
C ARG A 94 -15.90 -3.27 -3.86
N PHE A 95 -15.42 -2.02 -3.92
CA PHE A 95 -16.15 -0.87 -4.48
C PHE A 95 -15.62 -0.47 -5.88
N ASP A 96 -14.78 -1.31 -6.51
CA ASP A 96 -14.10 -1.03 -7.78
C ASP A 96 -13.31 0.29 -7.78
N TRP A 97 -12.70 0.60 -6.64
CA TRP A 97 -11.85 1.79 -6.48
C TRP A 97 -10.37 1.45 -6.61
N PHE A 98 -9.68 2.32 -7.31
CA PHE A 98 -8.25 2.25 -7.52
C PHE A 98 -7.64 3.63 -7.29
N ARG A 99 -6.36 3.64 -6.95
CA ARG A 99 -5.55 4.86 -6.85
C ARG A 99 -4.49 4.82 -7.94
N LEU A 100 -4.36 5.91 -8.67
CA LEU A 100 -3.30 6.06 -9.66
C LEU A 100 -2.24 7.02 -9.12
N GLU A 101 -0.99 6.58 -9.14
CA GLU A 101 0.19 7.38 -8.81
C GLU A 101 1.10 7.43 -10.02
N LEU A 102 1.75 8.56 -10.24
CA LEU A 102 2.71 8.78 -11.30
C LEU A 102 4.10 8.95 -10.67
N GLN A 103 5.08 8.27 -11.24
CA GLN A 103 6.48 8.51 -10.95
C GLN A 103 7.01 9.51 -11.97
N THR A 104 7.57 10.62 -11.50
CA THR A 104 8.06 11.71 -12.35
C THR A 104 9.51 12.02 -12.05
N LEU A 105 10.29 12.38 -13.08
CA LEU A 105 11.65 12.88 -12.92
C LEU A 105 11.67 14.31 -12.36
N GLY A 106 12.57 14.56 -11.42
CA GLY A 106 13.00 15.92 -11.09
C GLY A 106 12.06 16.76 -10.24
N ILE A 107 11.23 16.13 -9.41
CA ILE A 107 10.44 16.85 -8.40
C ILE A 107 11.03 16.57 -7.02
N ASP A 108 11.38 17.67 -6.36
CA ASP A 108 11.96 17.83 -5.04
C ASP A 108 12.24 16.55 -4.22
N LEU A 109 13.49 16.41 -3.78
CA LEU A 109 14.01 15.40 -2.86
C LEU A 109 13.23 15.21 -1.55
N LYS A 110 12.20 16.01 -1.31
CA LYS A 110 11.32 15.95 -0.13
C LYS A 110 10.08 15.06 -0.33
N GLU A 111 9.65 14.81 -1.54
CA GLU A 111 8.57 13.87 -1.81
C GLU A 111 9.12 12.72 -2.64
N SER A 112 8.87 11.50 -2.22
CA SER A 112 9.33 10.21 -2.73
C SER A 112 9.07 9.96 -4.24
N GLY A 113 9.34 10.89 -5.14
CA GLY A 113 9.21 10.76 -6.60
C GLY A 113 7.84 10.33 -7.15
N PHE A 114 6.92 9.93 -6.25
CA PHE A 114 5.59 9.46 -6.58
C PHE A 114 4.54 10.50 -6.24
N GLN A 115 3.78 10.90 -7.24
CA GLN A 115 2.66 11.83 -7.06
C GLN A 115 1.33 11.10 -7.27
N VAL A 116 0.39 11.31 -6.35
CA VAL A 116 -0.98 10.83 -6.52
C VAL A 116 -1.62 11.61 -7.66
N ALA A 117 -1.83 10.96 -8.79
CA ALA A 117 -2.52 11.53 -9.93
C ALA A 117 -4.03 11.49 -9.72
N VAL A 118 -4.55 10.33 -9.28
CA VAL A 118 -5.97 10.14 -8.98
C VAL A 118 -6.09 9.35 -7.67
N PRO A 119 -6.70 9.92 -6.62
CA PRO A 119 -6.78 9.29 -5.30
C PRO A 119 -7.79 8.13 -5.25
N PHE A 120 -8.91 8.28 -5.95
CA PHE A 120 -9.97 7.29 -6.08
C PHE A 120 -10.58 7.40 -7.47
N ALA A 121 -10.52 6.33 -8.24
CA ALA A 121 -11.07 6.24 -9.57
C ALA A 121 -11.63 4.84 -9.82
N HIS A 122 -12.62 4.74 -10.68
CA HIS A 122 -13.08 3.47 -11.21
C HIS A 122 -12.12 2.96 -12.30
N ARG A 123 -12.22 1.68 -12.60
CA ARG A 123 -11.34 1.04 -13.58
C ARG A 123 -11.36 1.76 -14.93
N HIS A 124 -12.52 2.10 -15.44
CA HIS A 124 -12.68 2.76 -16.75
C HIS A 124 -12.05 4.17 -16.80
N GLU A 125 -12.06 4.90 -15.68
CA GLU A 125 -11.41 6.22 -15.57
C GLU A 125 -9.89 6.10 -15.61
N ILE A 126 -9.35 5.04 -14.98
CA ILE A 126 -7.92 4.76 -15.02
C ILE A 126 -7.50 4.36 -16.43
N ASP A 127 -8.26 3.50 -17.10
CA ASP A 127 -7.97 3.05 -18.46
C ASP A 127 -7.94 4.26 -19.43
N ALA A 128 -8.86 5.23 -19.28
CA ALA A 128 -8.84 6.48 -20.05
C ALA A 128 -7.56 7.31 -19.78
N VAL A 129 -7.12 7.40 -18.53
CA VAL A 129 -5.86 8.12 -18.19
C VAL A 129 -4.64 7.38 -18.74
N LEU A 130 -4.63 6.05 -18.70
CA LEU A 130 -3.53 5.25 -19.25
C LEU A 130 -3.39 5.43 -20.77
N GLU A 131 -4.50 5.47 -21.48
CA GLU A 131 -4.52 5.73 -22.91
C GLU A 131 -3.94 7.10 -23.25
N LEU A 132 -4.30 8.14 -22.48
CA LEU A 132 -3.78 9.50 -22.65
C LEU A 132 -2.27 9.61 -22.35
N ILE A 133 -1.73 8.83 -21.43
CA ILE A 133 -0.32 8.96 -20.98
C ILE A 133 0.65 8.20 -21.92
N GLY A 134 0.21 7.21 -22.63
CA GLY A 134 1.12 6.44 -23.48
C GLY A 134 0.47 5.27 -24.21
N GLY A 135 -0.86 5.31 -24.39
CA GLY A 135 -1.59 4.23 -25.04
C GLY A 135 -1.47 2.89 -24.31
N MET A 136 -1.22 2.95 -22.99
CA MET A 136 -1.04 1.75 -22.19
C MET A 136 -2.38 1.14 -21.81
N SER A 137 -2.44 -0.17 -21.85
CA SER A 137 -3.60 -0.94 -21.38
C SER A 137 -3.18 -1.89 -20.26
N ILE A 138 -4.11 -2.21 -19.38
CA ILE A 138 -3.88 -3.23 -18.37
C ILE A 138 -4.14 -4.58 -19.01
N PRO A 139 -3.13 -5.47 -19.09
CA PRO A 139 -3.28 -6.78 -19.71
C PRO A 139 -4.25 -7.67 -18.91
N ASP A 140 -5.02 -8.48 -19.63
CA ASP A 140 -5.93 -9.45 -19.03
C ASP A 140 -5.18 -10.66 -18.47
N GLN A 141 -4.09 -11.05 -19.12
CA GLN A 141 -3.29 -12.20 -18.73
C GLN A 141 -1.92 -11.76 -18.21
N PHE A 142 -1.49 -12.42 -17.14
CA PHE A 142 -0.18 -12.22 -16.54
C PHE A 142 0.56 -13.52 -16.48
N GLU A 143 1.81 -13.49 -16.88
CA GLU A 143 2.73 -14.60 -16.67
C GLU A 143 3.09 -14.72 -15.18
N SER A 144 3.15 -15.94 -14.71
CA SER A 144 3.48 -16.22 -13.32
C SER A 144 4.98 -16.15 -13.09
N VAL A 145 5.39 -15.58 -11.96
CA VAL A 145 6.79 -15.64 -11.51
C VAL A 145 7.17 -17.09 -11.14
N SER A 146 8.47 -17.35 -10.95
CA SER A 146 8.94 -18.67 -10.55
C SER A 146 8.31 -19.15 -9.23
N ARG A 147 7.90 -20.43 -9.16
CA ARG A 147 7.36 -21.07 -7.95
C ARG A 147 8.34 -21.08 -6.76
N ILE A 148 9.62 -20.89 -7.01
CA ILE A 148 10.65 -20.73 -5.98
C ILE A 148 10.34 -19.55 -5.06
N THR A 149 9.60 -18.55 -5.55
CA THR A 149 9.11 -17.41 -4.76
C THR A 149 8.28 -17.84 -3.55
N ILE A 150 7.49 -18.91 -3.64
CA ILE A 150 6.70 -19.45 -2.52
C ILE A 150 7.64 -19.91 -1.42
N ARG A 151 8.61 -20.76 -1.77
CA ARG A 151 9.58 -21.32 -0.80
C ARG A 151 10.42 -20.23 -0.15
N ARG A 152 10.89 -19.26 -0.94
CA ARG A 152 11.70 -18.13 -0.46
C ARG A 152 10.92 -17.26 0.53
N PHE A 153 9.66 -16.99 0.25
CA PHE A 153 8.83 -16.18 1.15
C PHE A 153 8.45 -16.97 2.41
N ALA A 154 8.05 -18.24 2.27
CA ALA A 154 7.73 -19.11 3.40
C ALA A 154 8.93 -19.23 4.35
N LEU A 155 10.14 -19.49 3.82
CA LEU A 155 11.36 -19.59 4.62
C LEU A 155 11.64 -18.28 5.39
N ARG A 156 11.55 -17.12 4.73
CA ARG A 156 11.76 -15.82 5.39
C ARG A 156 10.76 -15.59 6.52
N MET A 157 9.49 -15.87 6.27
CA MET A 157 8.43 -15.68 7.28
C MET A 157 8.57 -16.67 8.43
N SER A 158 9.00 -17.92 8.16
CA SER A 158 9.28 -18.91 9.21
C SER A 158 10.46 -18.50 10.08
N ILE A 159 11.53 -17.96 9.49
CA ILE A 159 12.67 -17.42 10.25
C ILE A 159 12.23 -16.25 11.14
N VAL A 160 11.47 -15.30 10.60
CA VAL A 160 10.95 -14.16 11.38
C VAL A 160 10.04 -14.66 12.52
N ALA A 161 9.13 -15.60 12.23
CA ALA A 161 8.30 -16.20 13.26
C ALA A 161 9.13 -16.90 14.34
N ALA A 162 10.16 -17.68 13.95
CA ALA A 162 11.05 -18.33 14.91
C ALA A 162 11.79 -17.32 15.79
N ILE A 163 12.34 -16.25 15.21
CA ILE A 163 13.05 -15.20 15.99
C ILE A 163 12.13 -14.53 17.03
N ILE A 164 10.84 -14.31 16.67
CA ILE A 164 9.89 -13.70 17.60
C ILE A 164 9.43 -14.70 18.66
N LEU A 165 9.19 -15.95 18.28
CA LEU A 165 8.61 -16.96 19.16
C LEU A 165 9.64 -17.63 20.08
N LEU A 166 10.91 -17.78 19.66
CA LEU A 166 11.95 -18.41 20.45
C LEU A 166 12.17 -17.76 21.84
N PRO A 167 12.27 -16.43 21.97
CA PRO A 167 12.36 -15.78 23.28
C PRO A 167 11.12 -16.02 24.15
N PHE A 168 9.93 -16.09 23.52
CA PHE A 168 8.67 -16.34 24.21
C PHE A 168 8.57 -17.76 24.77
N HIS A 169 9.15 -18.74 24.05
CA HIS A 169 9.20 -20.14 24.49
C HIS A 169 10.00 -20.33 25.77
N ILE A 170 11.01 -19.49 26.04
CA ILE A 170 11.80 -19.53 27.26
C ILE A 170 10.95 -19.14 28.49
N TRP A 171 9.91 -18.32 28.29
CA TRP A 171 9.06 -17.79 29.36
C TRP A 171 7.73 -18.52 29.52
N VAL A 172 7.23 -19.20 28.49
CA VAL A 172 5.92 -19.86 28.46
C VAL A 172 6.11 -21.31 28.03
N ALA A 173 5.94 -22.24 28.95
CA ALA A 173 6.35 -23.63 28.84
C ALA A 173 5.68 -24.46 27.72
N ASP A 174 4.53 -24.06 27.16
CA ASP A 174 3.81 -24.82 26.13
C ASP A 174 3.60 -24.01 24.84
N MET A 175 4.49 -24.21 23.86
CA MET A 175 4.46 -23.45 22.61
C MET A 175 4.24 -24.30 21.36
N THR A 176 3.67 -25.50 21.53
CA THR A 176 3.31 -26.39 20.39
C THR A 176 2.34 -25.72 19.42
N TRP A 177 1.49 -24.80 19.88
CA TRP A 177 0.59 -24.04 19.03
C TRP A 177 1.29 -23.00 18.12
N GLY A 178 2.56 -22.65 18.37
CA GLY A 178 3.38 -21.92 17.42
C GLY A 178 3.56 -22.64 16.09
N LEU A 179 3.50 -23.97 16.07
CA LEU A 179 3.51 -24.77 14.85
C LEU A 179 2.27 -24.53 13.97
N ALA A 180 1.15 -24.11 14.54
CA ALA A 180 -0.07 -23.76 13.79
C ALA A 180 0.13 -22.53 12.88
N LEU A 181 1.20 -21.74 13.08
CA LEU A 181 1.54 -20.64 12.18
C LEU A 181 2.14 -21.14 10.84
N LEU A 182 2.71 -22.34 10.79
CA LEU A 182 3.31 -22.85 9.57
C LEU A 182 2.32 -22.98 8.40
N PRO A 183 1.13 -23.61 8.56
CA PRO A 183 0.14 -23.63 7.49
C PRO A 183 -0.35 -22.23 7.09
N LEU A 184 -0.48 -21.31 8.03
CA LEU A 184 -0.83 -19.92 7.75
C LEU A 184 0.27 -19.23 6.92
N ILE A 185 1.55 -19.39 7.28
CA ILE A 185 2.69 -18.87 6.54
C ILE A 185 2.70 -19.43 5.11
N LEU A 186 2.45 -20.73 4.96
CA LEU A 186 2.38 -21.37 3.64
C LEU A 186 1.21 -20.83 2.82
N ALA A 187 0.02 -20.71 3.41
CA ALA A 187 -1.16 -20.13 2.75
C ALA A 187 -0.91 -18.71 2.29
N LEU A 188 -0.32 -17.85 3.13
CA LEU A 188 0.06 -16.49 2.77
C LEU A 188 1.12 -16.46 1.67
N SER A 189 2.06 -17.40 1.68
CA SER A 189 3.10 -17.52 0.65
C SER A 189 2.49 -17.86 -0.72
N ILE A 190 1.54 -18.79 -0.74
CA ILE A 190 0.80 -19.17 -1.95
C ILE A 190 -0.08 -18.01 -2.43
N ALA A 191 -0.80 -17.36 -1.51
CA ALA A 191 -1.63 -16.19 -1.84
C ALA A 191 -0.79 -15.06 -2.44
N ARG A 192 0.40 -14.79 -1.90
CA ARG A 192 1.35 -13.82 -2.45
C ARG A 192 1.79 -14.21 -3.86
N TYR A 193 2.18 -15.46 -4.06
CA TYR A 193 2.60 -15.96 -5.36
C TYR A 193 1.51 -15.80 -6.43
N ARG A 194 0.27 -16.17 -6.12
CA ARG A 194 -0.88 -16.02 -7.03
C ARG A 194 -1.17 -14.58 -7.42
N ASN A 195 -0.82 -13.63 -6.56
CA ASN A 195 -0.99 -12.20 -6.84
C ASN A 195 0.25 -11.54 -7.48
N MET A 196 1.34 -12.30 -7.69
CA MET A 196 2.51 -11.81 -8.42
C MET A 196 2.45 -12.28 -9.87
N GLY A 197 2.82 -11.38 -10.77
CA GLY A 197 2.90 -11.67 -12.19
C GLY A 197 3.46 -10.50 -12.94
N PHE A 198 3.84 -10.76 -14.17
CA PHE A 198 4.29 -9.74 -15.11
C PHE A 198 3.65 -9.98 -16.48
N ALA A 199 3.59 -8.94 -17.28
CA ALA A 199 3.16 -9.03 -18.67
C ALA A 199 3.97 -8.04 -19.50
N LEU A 200 4.36 -8.49 -20.68
CA LEU A 200 4.93 -7.62 -21.71
C LEU A 200 3.79 -7.27 -22.68
N THR A 201 3.57 -5.98 -22.86
CA THR A 201 2.61 -5.45 -23.82
C THR A 201 3.37 -4.73 -24.93
N GLU A 202 2.71 -4.42 -26.02
CA GLU A 202 3.32 -3.66 -27.14
C GLU A 202 3.83 -2.27 -26.65
N THR A 203 3.14 -1.68 -25.69
CA THR A 203 3.41 -0.33 -25.20
C THR A 203 4.26 -0.28 -23.95
N GLY A 204 4.48 -1.41 -23.25
CA GLY A 204 5.25 -1.39 -22.01
C GLY A 204 5.31 -2.71 -21.26
N PHE A 205 5.91 -2.64 -20.09
CA PHE A 205 6.04 -3.74 -19.16
C PHE A 205 5.16 -3.51 -17.93
N VAL A 206 4.39 -4.52 -17.57
CA VAL A 206 3.45 -4.45 -16.44
C VAL A 206 3.82 -5.48 -15.40
N VAL A 207 3.97 -5.05 -14.15
CA VAL A 207 4.27 -5.93 -13.01
C VAL A 207 3.20 -5.75 -11.95
N ARG A 208 2.63 -6.85 -11.47
CA ARG A 208 1.73 -6.83 -10.32
C ARG A 208 2.32 -7.58 -9.13
N LYS A 209 2.09 -7.06 -7.92
CA LYS A 209 2.45 -7.75 -6.67
C LYS A 209 1.56 -7.29 -5.52
N GLY A 210 1.56 -8.08 -4.46
CA GLY A 210 0.89 -7.76 -3.19
C GLY A 210 -0.30 -8.67 -2.89
N ILE A 211 -0.60 -8.86 -1.61
CA ILE A 211 -1.75 -9.62 -1.13
C ILE A 211 -2.87 -8.65 -0.73
N PHE A 212 -2.64 -7.91 0.34
CA PHE A 212 -3.59 -6.93 0.88
C PHE A 212 -3.48 -5.59 0.16
N ARG A 213 -2.27 -5.10 -0.06
CA ARG A 213 -2.00 -3.92 -0.87
C ARG A 213 -1.49 -4.39 -2.22
N LYS A 214 -2.36 -4.37 -3.21
CA LYS A 214 -2.01 -4.73 -4.58
C LYS A 214 -1.47 -3.51 -5.29
N HIS A 215 -0.30 -3.68 -5.87
CA HIS A 215 0.38 -2.67 -6.66
C HIS A 215 0.59 -3.24 -8.05
N MET A 216 0.31 -2.44 -9.04
CA MET A 216 0.58 -2.72 -10.43
C MET A 216 1.42 -1.57 -10.99
N TRP A 217 2.64 -1.88 -11.40
CA TRP A 217 3.52 -0.94 -12.08
C TRP A 217 3.35 -1.10 -13.58
N LEU A 218 3.19 0.01 -14.25
CA LEU A 218 3.17 0.10 -15.70
C LEU A 218 4.33 0.99 -16.10
N ILE A 219 5.25 0.42 -16.87
CA ILE A 219 6.47 1.08 -17.33
C ILE A 219 6.41 1.17 -18.85
N PRO A 220 6.21 2.36 -19.44
CA PRO A 220 6.22 2.52 -20.90
C PRO A 220 7.57 2.11 -21.47
N THR A 221 7.58 1.40 -22.59
CA THR A 221 8.83 0.98 -23.27
C THR A 221 9.72 2.17 -23.60
N GLU A 222 9.14 3.29 -24.00
CA GLU A 222 9.86 4.52 -24.34
C GLU A 222 10.59 5.17 -23.14
N LYS A 223 10.19 4.83 -21.91
CA LYS A 223 10.75 5.37 -20.67
C LYS A 223 11.77 4.44 -20.03
N MET A 224 11.92 3.24 -20.55
CA MET A 224 12.85 2.25 -20.04
C MET A 224 14.25 2.58 -20.52
N GLN A 225 15.14 3.02 -19.60
CA GLN A 225 16.51 3.40 -19.91
C GLN A 225 17.46 2.21 -19.85
N ALA A 226 17.31 1.38 -18.84
CA ALA A 226 18.14 0.19 -18.67
C ALA A 226 17.36 -0.90 -17.93
N PHE A 227 17.76 -2.12 -18.15
CA PHE A 227 17.36 -3.21 -17.27
C PHE A 227 18.62 -3.91 -16.75
N SER A 228 18.61 -4.29 -15.50
CA SER A 228 19.68 -5.05 -14.88
C SER A 228 19.14 -6.35 -14.28
N MET A 229 19.94 -7.39 -14.39
CA MET A 229 19.63 -8.68 -13.79
C MET A 229 20.64 -8.96 -12.68
N ASP A 230 20.15 -9.20 -11.48
CA ASP A 230 20.98 -9.56 -10.33
C ASP A 230 20.54 -10.89 -9.73
N GLY A 231 21.51 -11.67 -9.30
CA GLY A 231 21.26 -12.95 -8.68
C GLY A 231 22.41 -13.39 -7.76
N ASN A 232 22.09 -13.64 -6.51
CA ASN A 232 23.05 -14.24 -5.59
C ASN A 232 23.33 -15.72 -5.94
N TYR A 233 24.34 -16.31 -5.31
CA TYR A 233 24.77 -17.69 -5.56
C TYR A 233 23.60 -18.68 -5.51
N PHE A 234 22.72 -18.59 -4.49
CA PHE A 234 21.57 -19.49 -4.34
C PHE A 234 20.51 -19.29 -5.43
N GLN A 235 20.29 -18.04 -5.85
CA GLN A 235 19.35 -17.73 -6.92
C GLN A 235 19.83 -18.28 -8.25
N ARG A 236 21.13 -18.11 -8.57
CA ARG A 236 21.74 -18.64 -9.79
C ARG A 236 21.65 -20.17 -9.84
N ARG A 237 21.89 -20.86 -8.71
CA ARG A 237 21.78 -22.32 -8.63
C ARG A 237 20.32 -22.81 -8.84
N LEU A 238 19.34 -21.96 -8.54
CA LEU A 238 17.92 -22.26 -8.72
C LEU A 238 17.38 -21.76 -10.07
N GLY A 239 18.22 -21.20 -10.95
CA GLY A 239 17.81 -20.70 -12.25
C GLY A 239 16.88 -19.47 -12.18
N VAL A 240 16.99 -18.65 -11.12
CA VAL A 240 16.17 -17.45 -10.95
C VAL A 240 17.03 -16.22 -10.72
N GLN A 241 16.58 -15.09 -11.23
CA GLN A 241 17.24 -13.80 -11.08
C GLN A 241 16.20 -12.73 -10.72
N ASN A 242 16.67 -11.65 -10.10
CA ASN A 242 15.85 -10.45 -9.95
C ASN A 242 16.07 -9.58 -11.19
N VAL A 243 15.01 -9.01 -11.70
CA VAL A 243 15.08 -8.03 -12.79
C VAL A 243 14.72 -6.67 -12.22
N TYR A 244 15.55 -5.69 -12.50
CA TYR A 244 15.34 -4.30 -12.14
C TYR A 244 15.23 -3.48 -13.42
N PHE A 245 14.27 -2.60 -13.45
CA PHE A 245 14.07 -1.64 -14.53
C PHE A 245 14.44 -0.25 -14.02
N ASP A 246 15.28 0.40 -14.76
CA ASP A 246 15.67 1.80 -14.53
C ASP A 246 14.94 2.68 -15.54
N THR A 247 14.28 3.74 -15.02
CA THR A 247 13.41 4.62 -15.80
C THR A 247 13.77 6.08 -15.63
#